data_17b891ccd24c8792eed15e2ef5e7a990
#
_entry.id   17b891ccd24c8792eed15e2ef5e7a990
#
_cell.length_a   1.000
_cell.length_b   1.000
_cell.length_c   1.000
_cell.angle_alpha   90.00
_cell.angle_beta   90.00
_cell.angle_gamma   90.00
#
_symmetry.space_group_name_H-M   'P 1'
#
loop_
_entity.id
_entity.type
_entity.pdbx_description
1 polymer ?
#
loop_
_entity_poly.entity_id
_entity_poly.type
_entity_poly.pdbx_seq_one_letter_code
_entity_poly.pdbx_strand_id
1 'polypeptide(L)'
;MVSIWEKRDGTWEIILITIRQYINYLRIRRIRMKELFHRTSVRKYQDKQVEDEKAEMMLKGAMAAPSAGNQQPWEFYVVKNKETIEKLSKTSPYASCCASAPLAFVACYRTNCRMPEYAHIDMSASVENLLLEADSLGLGAVWLGIAPLKERMDAVREVLNIPENLEAFAIIPCGYPESVRPQQDRFDKDRIHYVL
;
A
#
# COMPACT_ATOMS: atom_id res chain seq x y z
N MET A 1 23.81 -29.65 -15.83
CA MET A 1 22.41 -29.83 -15.41
C MET A 1 22.31 -29.46 -13.93
N VAL A 2 21.19 -28.85 -13.52
CA VAL A 2 20.89 -28.48 -12.12
C VAL A 2 19.63 -29.21 -11.70
N SER A 3 19.62 -29.77 -10.49
CA SER A 3 18.43 -30.40 -9.91
C SER A 3 17.66 -29.36 -9.10
N ILE A 4 16.37 -29.24 -9.33
CA ILE A 4 15.47 -28.47 -8.49
C ILE A 4 14.35 -29.37 -7.96
N TRP A 5 13.84 -29.06 -6.78
CA TRP A 5 12.69 -29.72 -6.20
C TRP A 5 11.45 -28.88 -6.50
N GLU A 6 10.43 -29.48 -7.11
CA GLU A 6 9.14 -28.85 -7.36
C GLU A 6 8.02 -29.71 -6.74
N LYS A 7 7.05 -29.05 -6.14
CA LYS A 7 5.88 -29.75 -5.55
C LYS A 7 4.77 -29.84 -6.60
N ARG A 8 4.42 -31.06 -7.01
CA ARG A 8 3.27 -31.36 -7.90
C ARG A 8 2.33 -32.32 -7.21
N ASP A 9 1.06 -32.02 -7.22
CA ASP A 9 -0.02 -32.85 -6.66
C ASP A 9 0.25 -33.41 -5.25
N GLY A 10 0.92 -32.57 -4.42
CA GLY A 10 1.25 -32.95 -3.05
C GLY A 10 2.58 -33.69 -2.87
N THR A 11 3.24 -34.14 -3.94
CA THR A 11 4.54 -34.84 -3.93
C THR A 11 5.68 -33.93 -4.37
N TRP A 12 6.89 -34.18 -3.82
CA TRP A 12 8.09 -33.48 -4.24
C TRP A 12 8.80 -34.26 -5.34
N GLU A 13 9.00 -33.63 -6.50
CA GLU A 13 9.69 -34.21 -7.65
C GLU A 13 10.99 -33.47 -7.93
N ILE A 14 12.02 -34.24 -8.35
CA ILE A 14 13.30 -33.69 -8.80
C ILE A 14 13.19 -33.42 -10.31
N ILE A 15 13.36 -32.17 -10.69
CA ILE A 15 13.41 -31.75 -12.10
C ILE A 15 14.88 -31.44 -12.45
N LEU A 16 15.38 -32.11 -13.47
CA LEU A 16 16.68 -31.82 -14.06
C LEU A 16 16.54 -30.78 -15.15
N ILE A 17 17.13 -29.63 -14.95
CA ILE A 17 17.08 -28.52 -15.91
C ILE A 17 18.49 -28.10 -16.32
N THR A 18 18.62 -27.54 -17.52
CA THR A 18 19.89 -26.95 -17.96
C THR A 18 20.22 -25.71 -17.12
N ILE A 19 21.51 -25.37 -17.02
CA ILE A 19 21.95 -24.14 -16.34
C ILE A 19 21.20 -22.90 -16.89
N ARG A 20 20.97 -22.87 -18.23
CA ARG A 20 20.23 -21.78 -18.88
C ARG A 20 18.76 -21.71 -18.42
N GLN A 21 18.10 -22.85 -18.32
CA GLN A 21 16.73 -22.95 -17.82
C GLN A 21 16.66 -22.55 -16.33
N TYR A 22 17.66 -22.96 -15.53
CA TYR A 22 17.78 -22.59 -14.13
C TYR A 22 18.00 -21.08 -13.95
N ILE A 23 18.88 -20.48 -14.75
CA ILE A 23 19.08 -19.01 -14.75
C ILE A 23 17.79 -18.30 -15.16
N ASN A 24 17.08 -18.78 -16.19
CA ASN A 24 15.79 -18.22 -16.58
C ASN A 24 14.72 -18.42 -15.49
N TYR A 25 14.66 -19.58 -14.85
CA TYR A 25 13.76 -19.85 -13.72
C TYR A 25 14.05 -18.89 -12.54
N LEU A 26 15.32 -18.70 -12.18
CA LEU A 26 15.72 -17.74 -11.15
C LEU A 26 15.42 -16.30 -11.56
N ARG A 27 15.61 -15.96 -12.84
CA ARG A 27 15.31 -14.64 -13.39
C ARG A 27 13.82 -14.36 -13.37
N ILE A 28 12.98 -15.33 -13.74
CA ILE A 28 11.51 -15.22 -13.67
C ILE A 28 11.05 -15.12 -12.22
N ARG A 29 11.61 -15.89 -11.29
CA ARG A 29 11.31 -15.77 -9.85
C ARG A 29 11.76 -14.44 -9.25
N ARG A 30 12.86 -13.85 -9.76
CA ARG A 30 13.39 -12.54 -9.32
C ARG A 30 12.61 -11.36 -9.90
N ILE A 31 11.85 -11.58 -11.00
CA ILE A 31 11.03 -10.55 -11.68
C ILE A 31 9.60 -10.49 -11.13
N ARG A 32 9.16 -11.46 -10.32
CA ARG A 32 7.88 -11.32 -9.63
C ARG A 32 7.98 -10.19 -8.61
N MET A 33 7.10 -9.21 -8.74
CA MET A 33 6.85 -8.23 -7.69
C MET A 33 6.27 -9.00 -6.49
N LYS A 34 7.18 -9.49 -5.61
CA LYS A 34 6.82 -10.32 -4.46
C LYS A 34 5.86 -9.59 -3.52
N GLU A 35 5.93 -8.28 -3.50
CA GLU A 35 5.12 -7.36 -2.71
C GLU A 35 3.63 -7.54 -2.98
N LEU A 36 3.24 -7.81 -4.24
CA LEU A 36 1.85 -8.12 -4.62
C LEU A 36 1.29 -9.33 -3.86
N PHE A 37 2.16 -10.30 -3.52
CA PHE A 37 1.80 -11.57 -2.88
C PHE A 37 2.29 -11.66 -1.42
N HIS A 38 2.94 -10.62 -0.91
CA HIS A 38 3.49 -10.57 0.44
C HIS A 38 2.83 -9.49 1.30
N ARG A 39 2.56 -8.33 0.72
CA ARG A 39 1.98 -7.19 1.43
C ARG A 39 0.68 -7.56 2.17
N THR A 40 0.65 -7.26 3.43
CA THR A 40 -0.56 -7.36 4.28
C THR A 40 -0.81 -6.05 5.02
N SER A 41 -2.03 -5.90 5.54
CA SER A 41 -2.39 -4.73 6.37
C SER A 41 -1.81 -4.87 7.77
N VAL A 42 -0.74 -4.13 8.03
CA VAL A 42 -0.04 -4.07 9.32
C VAL A 42 -0.67 -2.99 10.21
N ARG A 43 -0.99 -3.34 11.46
CA ARG A 43 -1.66 -2.46 12.44
C ARG A 43 -0.96 -2.40 13.80
N LYS A 44 0.22 -3.05 13.91
CA LYS A 44 1.08 -2.99 15.10
C LYS A 44 2.51 -2.76 14.66
N TYR A 45 3.16 -1.81 15.29
CA TYR A 45 4.46 -1.32 14.88
C TYR A 45 5.45 -1.39 16.03
N GLN A 46 6.71 -1.64 15.69
CA GLN A 46 7.82 -1.53 16.64
C GLN A 46 8.02 -0.06 17.03
N ASP A 47 8.54 0.18 18.23
CA ASP A 47 8.97 1.51 18.66
C ASP A 47 10.31 1.87 17.96
N LYS A 48 10.20 2.10 16.67
CA LYS A 48 11.33 2.46 15.80
C LYS A 48 10.89 3.48 14.77
N GLN A 49 11.64 4.57 14.66
CA GLN A 49 11.37 5.61 13.67
C GLN A 49 11.58 5.10 12.24
N VAL A 50 10.80 5.64 11.32
CA VAL A 50 10.97 5.42 9.87
C VAL A 50 11.90 6.49 9.33
N GLU A 51 12.91 6.07 8.59
CA GLU A 51 13.88 6.94 7.93
C GLU A 51 13.19 7.83 6.88
N ASP A 52 13.66 9.09 6.76
CA ASP A 52 13.06 10.05 5.83
C ASP A 52 13.18 9.61 4.38
N GLU A 53 14.27 8.97 4.03
CA GLU A 53 14.53 8.42 2.70
C GLU A 53 13.51 7.35 2.33
N LYS A 54 13.11 6.50 3.28
CA LYS A 54 12.07 5.49 3.05
C LYS A 54 10.70 6.12 2.86
N ALA A 55 10.36 7.12 3.67
CA ALA A 55 9.13 7.87 3.50
C ALA A 55 9.06 8.55 2.13
N GLU A 56 10.16 9.13 1.67
CA GLU A 56 10.26 9.73 0.34
C GLU A 56 10.13 8.69 -0.78
N MET A 57 10.73 7.51 -0.64
CA MET A 57 10.59 6.42 -1.63
C MET A 57 9.13 5.95 -1.72
N MET A 58 8.43 5.82 -0.60
CA MET A 58 6.99 5.50 -0.59
C MET A 58 6.16 6.54 -1.34
N LEU A 59 6.45 7.83 -1.17
CA LEU A 59 5.79 8.92 -1.91
C LEU A 59 6.11 8.89 -3.40
N LYS A 60 7.35 8.59 -3.78
CA LYS A 60 7.72 8.39 -5.19
C LYS A 60 6.95 7.24 -5.83
N GLY A 61 6.82 6.12 -5.12
CA GLY A 61 5.99 4.99 -5.54
C GLY A 61 4.53 5.39 -5.72
N ALA A 62 3.95 6.09 -4.73
CA ALA A 62 2.58 6.59 -4.80
C ALA A 62 2.35 7.51 -6.02
N MET A 63 3.25 8.45 -6.26
CA MET A 63 3.15 9.41 -7.37
C MET A 63 3.45 8.80 -8.74
N ALA A 64 4.00 7.58 -8.80
CA ALA A 64 4.19 6.83 -10.05
C ALA A 64 2.91 6.12 -10.53
N ALA A 65 1.81 6.22 -9.79
CA ALA A 65 0.53 5.61 -10.17
C ALA A 65 -0.02 6.22 -11.46
N PRO A 66 -0.76 5.45 -12.27
CA PRO A 66 -1.54 6.00 -13.37
C PRO A 66 -2.71 6.83 -12.83
N SER A 67 -3.18 7.79 -13.63
CA SER A 67 -4.36 8.58 -13.32
C SER A 67 -5.15 8.92 -14.58
N ALA A 68 -6.44 9.17 -14.46
CA ALA A 68 -7.30 9.54 -15.56
C ALA A 68 -6.77 10.81 -16.25
N GLY A 69 -6.54 10.73 -17.57
CA GLY A 69 -5.97 11.85 -18.33
C GLY A 69 -4.64 12.38 -17.77
N ASN A 70 -3.90 11.57 -17.02
CA ASN A 70 -2.68 11.96 -16.32
C ASN A 70 -2.87 13.18 -15.40
N GLN A 71 -4.02 13.29 -14.75
CA GLN A 71 -4.38 14.44 -13.92
C GLN A 71 -3.65 14.52 -12.57
N GLN A 72 -3.14 13.37 -12.07
CA GLN A 72 -2.32 13.29 -10.85
C GLN A 72 -2.90 14.11 -9.68
N PRO A 73 -4.10 13.76 -9.19
CA PRO A 73 -4.83 14.63 -8.26
C PRO A 73 -4.29 14.62 -6.83
N TRP A 74 -3.33 13.74 -6.54
CA TRP A 74 -2.83 13.45 -5.20
C TRP A 74 -2.03 14.57 -4.57
N GLU A 75 -2.24 14.72 -3.27
CA GLU A 75 -1.46 15.51 -2.32
C GLU A 75 -1.24 14.65 -1.07
N PHE A 76 -0.11 14.78 -0.40
CA PHE A 76 0.20 13.98 0.77
C PHE A 76 0.66 14.83 1.94
N TYR A 77 0.09 14.58 3.12
CA TYR A 77 0.61 15.03 4.38
C TYR A 77 1.44 13.92 5.00
N VAL A 78 2.68 14.23 5.38
CA VAL A 78 3.58 13.32 6.10
C VAL A 78 3.57 13.72 7.56
N VAL A 79 2.94 12.93 8.40
CA VAL A 79 2.70 13.23 9.81
C VAL A 79 3.62 12.40 10.69
N LYS A 80 4.56 13.07 11.37
CA LYS A 80 5.50 12.48 12.36
C LYS A 80 5.24 12.98 13.77
N ASN A 81 4.46 14.06 13.91
CA ASN A 81 4.10 14.59 15.21
C ASN A 81 3.15 13.63 15.93
N LYS A 82 3.57 13.13 17.10
CA LYS A 82 2.86 12.12 17.87
C LYS A 82 1.47 12.57 18.31
N GLU A 83 1.33 13.85 18.71
CA GLU A 83 0.04 14.41 19.13
C GLU A 83 -0.95 14.45 17.95
N THR A 84 -0.47 14.82 16.76
CA THR A 84 -1.29 14.85 15.55
C THR A 84 -1.69 13.43 15.13
N ILE A 85 -0.77 12.45 15.22
CA ILE A 85 -1.08 11.03 14.96
C ILE A 85 -2.14 10.52 15.93
N GLU A 86 -2.05 10.89 17.21
CA GLU A 86 -3.04 10.55 18.23
C GLU A 86 -4.41 11.16 17.92
N LYS A 87 -4.46 12.41 17.41
CA LYS A 87 -5.73 13.03 16.95
C LYS A 87 -6.29 12.30 15.73
N LEU A 88 -5.44 11.96 14.75
CA LEU A 88 -5.84 11.19 13.57
C LEU A 88 -6.42 9.81 13.94
N SER A 89 -5.90 9.17 15.00
CA SER A 89 -6.40 7.87 15.46
C SER A 89 -7.85 7.89 15.93
N LYS A 90 -8.41 9.06 16.19
CA LYS A 90 -9.78 9.28 16.68
C LYS A 90 -10.77 9.68 15.59
N THR A 91 -10.32 9.94 14.36
CA THR A 91 -11.15 10.40 13.24
C THR A 91 -12.05 9.32 12.63
N SER A 92 -11.86 8.06 13.02
CA SER A 92 -12.65 6.93 12.54
C SER A 92 -12.62 5.80 13.57
N PRO A 93 -13.70 5.01 13.72
CA PRO A 93 -13.72 3.86 14.63
C PRO A 93 -12.69 2.78 14.30
N TYR A 94 -12.13 2.82 13.08
CA TYR A 94 -11.10 1.87 12.62
C TYR A 94 -9.68 2.44 12.64
N ALA A 95 -9.50 3.70 13.06
CA ALA A 95 -8.23 4.41 13.00
C ALA A 95 -7.35 4.24 14.25
N SER A 96 -7.82 3.54 15.29
CA SER A 96 -7.11 3.40 16.58
C SER A 96 -5.68 2.88 16.45
N CYS A 97 -5.40 2.02 15.48
CA CYS A 97 -4.06 1.51 15.21
C CYS A 97 -3.07 2.60 14.77
N CYS A 98 -3.55 3.76 14.31
CA CYS A 98 -2.72 4.89 13.94
C CYS A 98 -1.92 5.41 15.14
N ALA A 99 -2.49 5.41 16.33
CA ALA A 99 -1.85 5.93 17.55
C ALA A 99 -0.49 5.28 17.89
N SER A 100 -0.26 4.03 17.46
CA SER A 100 1.01 3.31 17.67
C SER A 100 2.01 3.47 16.54
N ALA A 101 1.63 4.14 15.44
CA ALA A 101 2.52 4.29 14.29
C ALA A 101 3.53 5.43 14.51
N PRO A 102 4.82 5.24 14.16
CA PRO A 102 5.82 6.29 14.20
C PRO A 102 5.64 7.34 13.08
N LEU A 103 4.89 6.99 12.04
CA LEU A 103 4.64 7.79 10.86
C LEU A 103 3.23 7.52 10.34
N ALA A 104 2.55 8.55 9.85
CA ALA A 104 1.32 8.39 9.09
C ALA A 104 1.35 9.29 7.83
N PHE A 105 0.91 8.74 6.70
CA PHE A 105 0.59 9.54 5.53
C PHE A 105 -0.92 9.82 5.54
N VAL A 106 -1.30 11.04 5.18
CA VAL A 106 -2.69 11.35 4.85
C VAL A 106 -2.74 11.70 3.37
N ALA A 107 -3.35 10.82 2.60
CA ALA A 107 -3.54 11.01 1.17
C ALA A 107 -4.78 11.87 0.94
N CYS A 108 -4.62 12.93 0.16
CA CYS A 108 -5.67 13.86 -0.23
C CYS A 108 -5.72 13.99 -1.74
N TYR A 109 -6.82 14.45 -2.27
CA TYR A 109 -6.95 14.79 -3.68
C TYR A 109 -7.46 16.21 -3.89
N ARG A 110 -7.01 16.82 -4.99
CA ARG A 110 -7.50 18.13 -5.42
C ARG A 110 -8.91 18.04 -5.97
N THR A 111 -9.80 18.90 -5.48
CA THR A 111 -11.20 18.95 -5.92
C THR A 111 -11.37 19.58 -7.30
N ASN A 112 -10.43 20.45 -7.70
CA ASN A 112 -10.41 21.15 -8.99
C ASN A 112 -9.58 20.42 -10.07
N CYS A 113 -9.42 19.10 -9.98
CA CYS A 113 -8.75 18.31 -11.00
C CYS A 113 -9.65 18.19 -12.28
N ARG A 114 -9.02 17.82 -13.41
CA ARG A 114 -9.68 17.80 -14.72
C ARG A 114 -10.87 16.84 -14.82
N MET A 115 -10.79 15.71 -14.10
CA MET A 115 -11.79 14.64 -14.08
C MET A 115 -12.06 14.24 -12.63
N PRO A 116 -12.81 15.05 -11.86
CA PRO A 116 -13.00 14.85 -10.42
C PRO A 116 -13.71 13.53 -10.08
N GLU A 117 -14.55 13.02 -10.96
CA GLU A 117 -15.22 11.72 -10.83
C GLU A 117 -14.26 10.53 -10.76
N TYR A 118 -13.04 10.66 -11.32
CA TYR A 118 -11.99 9.64 -11.27
C TYR A 118 -11.03 9.81 -10.09
N ALA A 119 -11.12 10.91 -9.33
CA ALA A 119 -10.15 11.20 -8.28
C ALA A 119 -9.98 10.06 -7.27
N HIS A 120 -11.07 9.43 -6.83
CA HIS A 120 -11.00 8.29 -5.91
C HIS A 120 -10.36 7.06 -6.52
N ILE A 121 -10.54 6.82 -7.83
CA ILE A 121 -9.92 5.71 -8.57
C ILE A 121 -8.41 5.96 -8.66
N ASP A 122 -8.02 7.17 -9.05
CA ASP A 122 -6.61 7.57 -9.14
C ASP A 122 -5.91 7.46 -7.78
N MET A 123 -6.58 7.96 -6.72
CA MET A 123 -6.06 7.85 -5.36
C MET A 123 -5.93 6.40 -4.90
N SER A 124 -6.82 5.51 -5.32
CA SER A 124 -6.75 4.09 -4.99
C SER A 124 -5.49 3.45 -5.58
N ALA A 125 -5.17 3.75 -6.83
CA ALA A 125 -3.95 3.28 -7.48
C ALA A 125 -2.69 3.83 -6.77
N SER A 126 -2.71 5.13 -6.42
CA SER A 126 -1.61 5.79 -5.74
C SER A 126 -1.36 5.21 -4.33
N VAL A 127 -2.42 5.01 -3.56
CA VAL A 127 -2.30 4.42 -2.21
C VAL A 127 -1.85 2.97 -2.26
N GLU A 128 -2.32 2.15 -3.21
CA GLU A 128 -1.81 0.77 -3.34
C GLU A 128 -0.32 0.75 -3.69
N ASN A 129 0.15 1.61 -4.59
CA ASN A 129 1.58 1.74 -4.86
C ASN A 129 2.39 2.11 -3.61
N LEU A 130 1.87 3.04 -2.79
CA LEU A 130 2.50 3.41 -1.52
C LEU A 130 2.61 2.21 -0.57
N LEU A 131 1.57 1.38 -0.48
CA LEU A 131 1.56 0.18 0.36
C LEU A 131 2.54 -0.89 -0.15
N LEU A 132 2.65 -1.08 -1.47
CA LEU A 132 3.61 -2.00 -2.08
C LEU A 132 5.05 -1.54 -1.83
N GLU A 133 5.31 -0.25 -1.97
CA GLU A 133 6.64 0.32 -1.70
C GLU A 133 6.99 0.20 -0.21
N ALA A 134 6.04 0.41 0.72
CA ALA A 134 6.27 0.15 2.14
C ALA A 134 6.77 -1.27 2.39
N ASP A 135 6.10 -2.27 1.81
CA ASP A 135 6.47 -3.69 1.93
C ASP A 135 7.86 -3.97 1.35
N SER A 136 8.19 -3.38 0.19
CA SER A 136 9.50 -3.52 -0.46
C SER A 136 10.65 -3.02 0.40
N LEU A 137 10.39 -1.98 1.21
CA LEU A 137 11.34 -1.35 2.13
C LEU A 137 11.40 -2.03 3.50
N GLY A 138 10.67 -3.15 3.69
CA GLY A 138 10.58 -3.87 4.96
C GLY A 138 9.73 -3.14 6.00
N LEU A 139 8.88 -2.22 5.58
CA LEU A 139 7.90 -1.53 6.42
C LEU A 139 6.54 -2.21 6.32
N GLY A 140 5.68 -1.93 7.29
CA GLY A 140 4.29 -2.30 7.26
C GLY A 140 3.39 -1.07 7.27
N ALA A 141 2.29 -1.15 6.55
CA ALA A 141 1.29 -0.09 6.52
C ALA A 141 -0.13 -0.66 6.38
N VAL A 142 -1.13 0.19 6.58
CA VAL A 142 -2.53 -0.17 6.36
C VAL A 142 -3.28 1.02 5.77
N TRP A 143 -4.19 0.75 4.87
CA TRP A 143 -5.13 1.73 4.35
C TRP A 143 -6.33 1.86 5.30
N LEU A 144 -6.48 3.02 5.93
CA LEU A 144 -7.66 3.38 6.69
C LEU A 144 -8.56 4.25 5.80
N GLY A 145 -9.73 3.71 5.44
CA GLY A 145 -10.68 4.40 4.55
C GLY A 145 -11.32 5.60 5.22
N ILE A 146 -11.11 6.78 4.65
CA ILE A 146 -11.69 8.06 5.06
C ILE A 146 -12.78 8.43 4.06
N ALA A 147 -12.42 8.68 2.80
CA ALA A 147 -13.40 8.83 1.74
C ALA A 147 -14.12 7.51 1.43
N PRO A 148 -15.39 7.54 0.99
CA PRO A 148 -16.20 8.71 0.68
C PRO A 148 -17.06 9.24 1.85
N LEU A 149 -16.75 8.87 3.09
CA LEU A 149 -17.57 9.21 4.25
C LEU A 149 -17.28 10.63 4.73
N LYS A 150 -18.18 11.57 4.42
CA LYS A 150 -18.00 13.00 4.67
C LYS A 150 -17.62 13.31 6.11
N GLU A 151 -18.27 12.68 7.09
CA GLU A 151 -17.95 12.85 8.51
C GLU A 151 -16.47 12.56 8.82
N ARG A 152 -15.91 11.48 8.26
CA ARG A 152 -14.50 11.13 8.45
C ARG A 152 -13.57 12.11 7.73
N MET A 153 -13.97 12.53 6.52
CA MET A 153 -13.20 13.49 5.73
C MET A 153 -13.09 14.81 6.46
N ASP A 154 -14.19 15.29 7.04
CA ASP A 154 -14.24 16.53 7.81
C ASP A 154 -13.42 16.43 9.10
N ALA A 155 -13.50 15.31 9.82
CA ALA A 155 -12.70 15.07 11.02
C ALA A 155 -11.18 15.09 10.72
N VAL A 156 -10.74 14.51 9.60
CA VAL A 156 -9.34 14.55 9.18
C VAL A 156 -8.95 15.97 8.74
N ARG A 157 -9.83 16.67 8.02
CA ARG A 157 -9.64 18.06 7.62
C ARG A 157 -9.37 18.95 8.83
N GLU A 158 -10.18 18.83 9.88
CA GLU A 158 -10.04 19.60 11.11
C GLU A 158 -8.70 19.36 11.80
N VAL A 159 -8.27 18.08 11.91
CA VAL A 159 -7.00 17.73 12.56
C VAL A 159 -5.78 18.32 11.83
N LEU A 160 -5.81 18.36 10.50
CA LEU A 160 -4.67 18.78 9.68
C LEU A 160 -4.81 20.17 9.07
N ASN A 161 -5.92 20.87 9.31
CA ASN A 161 -6.28 22.14 8.66
C ASN A 161 -6.18 22.06 7.13
N ILE A 162 -6.76 20.98 6.56
CA ILE A 162 -6.73 20.75 5.12
C ILE A 162 -7.54 21.83 4.41
N PRO A 163 -6.96 22.54 3.42
CA PRO A 163 -7.66 23.62 2.71
C PRO A 163 -8.85 23.09 1.89
N GLU A 164 -9.80 23.99 1.55
CA GLU A 164 -11.06 23.63 0.88
C GLU A 164 -10.87 23.00 -0.51
N ASN A 165 -9.77 23.31 -1.18
CA ASN A 165 -9.46 22.75 -2.49
C ASN A 165 -8.89 21.32 -2.44
N LEU A 166 -8.74 20.75 -1.25
CA LEU A 166 -8.31 19.36 -1.04
C LEU A 166 -9.37 18.59 -0.26
N GLU A 167 -9.48 17.30 -0.53
CA GLU A 167 -10.32 16.37 0.22
C GLU A 167 -9.49 15.20 0.75
N ALA A 168 -9.70 14.84 2.03
CA ALA A 168 -9.03 13.70 2.64
C ALA A 168 -9.54 12.37 2.05
N PHE A 169 -8.65 11.50 1.61
CA PHE A 169 -8.98 10.21 1.00
C PHE A 169 -8.72 9.03 1.92
N ALA A 170 -7.53 8.96 2.51
CA ALA A 170 -7.12 7.85 3.36
C ALA A 170 -6.07 8.30 4.38
N ILE A 171 -6.02 7.62 5.53
CA ILE A 171 -4.89 7.66 6.46
C ILE A 171 -4.10 6.35 6.29
N ILE A 172 -2.80 6.45 6.18
CA ILE A 172 -1.90 5.31 6.00
C ILE A 172 -0.84 5.34 7.10
N PRO A 173 -1.14 4.81 8.31
CA PRO A 173 -0.11 4.61 9.33
C PRO A 173 0.93 3.61 8.84
N CYS A 174 2.19 3.88 9.14
CA CYS A 174 3.34 3.13 8.65
C CYS A 174 4.42 3.02 9.72
N GLY A 175 5.14 1.91 9.72
CA GLY A 175 6.26 1.65 10.61
C GLY A 175 6.87 0.29 10.40
N TYR A 176 7.88 -0.07 11.18
CA TYR A 176 8.40 -1.44 11.19
C TYR A 176 7.38 -2.37 11.84
N PRO A 177 6.96 -3.46 11.17
CA PRO A 177 5.94 -4.34 11.71
C PRO A 177 6.46 -5.10 12.95
N GLU A 178 5.63 -5.23 14.00
CA GLU A 178 5.93 -6.15 15.11
C GLU A 178 5.91 -7.62 14.65
N SER A 179 5.01 -7.94 13.72
CA SER A 179 4.86 -9.26 13.12
C SER A 179 4.29 -9.15 11.72
N VAL A 180 4.72 -10.03 10.84
CA VAL A 180 4.19 -10.16 9.47
C VAL A 180 3.33 -11.41 9.42
N ARG A 181 2.11 -11.27 8.91
CA ARG A 181 1.20 -12.38 8.65
C ARG A 181 1.33 -12.79 7.18
N PRO A 182 1.26 -14.08 6.86
CA PRO A 182 1.21 -14.51 5.47
C PRO A 182 -0.03 -13.95 4.78
N GLN A 183 0.12 -13.57 3.53
CA GLN A 183 -1.01 -13.17 2.69
C GLN A 183 -1.91 -14.39 2.44
N GLN A 184 -3.22 -14.17 2.41
CA GLN A 184 -4.18 -15.19 2.03
C GLN A 184 -4.12 -15.41 0.51
N ASP A 185 -4.21 -16.67 0.07
CA ASP A 185 -4.49 -16.96 -1.33
C ASP A 185 -5.94 -16.53 -1.65
N ARG A 186 -6.06 -15.59 -2.58
CA ARG A 186 -7.34 -15.01 -2.98
C ARG A 186 -7.67 -15.29 -4.44
N PHE A 187 -6.83 -16.10 -5.10
CA PHE A 187 -7.08 -16.45 -6.50
C PHE A 187 -8.32 -17.35 -6.58
N ASP A 188 -9.28 -16.91 -7.37
CA ASP A 188 -10.56 -17.59 -7.56
C ASP A 188 -10.84 -17.69 -9.08
N LYS A 189 -10.79 -18.89 -9.61
CA LYS A 189 -10.99 -19.15 -11.04
C LYS A 189 -12.43 -18.86 -11.49
N ASP A 190 -13.39 -18.99 -10.59
CA ASP A 190 -14.81 -18.79 -10.91
C ASP A 190 -15.16 -17.32 -11.18
N ARG A 191 -14.24 -16.42 -10.85
CA ARG A 191 -14.33 -14.96 -11.15
C ARG A 191 -13.73 -14.57 -12.48
N ILE A 192 -13.28 -15.55 -13.27
CA ILE A 192 -12.63 -15.30 -14.56
C ILE A 192 -13.55 -15.78 -15.67
N HIS A 193 -13.96 -14.86 -16.52
CA HIS A 193 -14.83 -15.15 -17.66
C HIS A 193 -14.03 -15.00 -18.95
N TYR A 194 -13.96 -16.07 -19.75
CA TYR A 194 -13.29 -16.08 -21.03
C TYR A 194 -14.32 -15.84 -22.15
N VAL A 195 -14.04 -14.85 -22.99
CA VAL A 195 -14.77 -14.63 -24.26
C VAL A 195 -13.82 -15.05 -25.38
N LEU A 196 -14.17 -16.14 -26.07
CA LEU A 196 -13.36 -16.79 -27.11
C LEU A 196 -13.94 -16.54 -28.48
#